data_00c680543056965d23cf2bb3fbc99bf5
#
_entry.id   00c680543056965d23cf2bb3fbc99bf5
#
_cell.length_a   1.000
_cell.length_b   1.000
_cell.length_c   1.000
_cell.angle_alpha   90.00
_cell.angle_beta   90.00
_cell.angle_gamma   90.00
#
_symmetry.space_group_name_H-M   'P 1'
#
loop_
_entity.id
_entity.type
_entity.pdbx_description
1 polymer ?
#
loop_
_entity_poly.entity_id
_entity_poly.type
_entity_poly.pdbx_seq_one_letter_code
_entity_poly.pdbx_strand_id
1 'polypeptide(L)'
;VKNGMTEFCLFDSACSCSRSKILAFLKYVEENAPQLFVSVVVNPEILDMEICRQCMKLNCSLEIPFRVQKNGLFDKKFFARRAAMLNNSGLVFGVQLFYADSRADSLKAFKERLDFAIEQFPNHIAFPQAEDSETAETAQVMQTFSAEEIRTARNIAFACRTFYSAGRAVPWFKSILSALRISSAAFFSDFAEWQRCNNCDYKSGFVPENASHHDIEKMQLVFLQQKFEEKKKSGMFTACSDIVCMNGALSRLVSDGTESVMETDYDPEEIFGPEAMDLEAFVNDLCMEHFTVKIFMNDAGEPDFKVL
;
A
#
# COMPACT_ATOMS: atom_id res chain seq x y z
N VAL A 1 23.60 4.99 -13.21
CA VAL A 1 23.38 6.28 -13.89
C VAL A 1 24.09 6.30 -15.24
N LYS A 2 25.41 6.10 -15.32
CA LYS A 2 26.14 6.05 -16.61
C LYS A 2 25.66 4.92 -17.56
N ASN A 3 24.98 3.90 -17.04
CA ASN A 3 24.47 2.75 -17.80
C ASN A 3 22.95 2.78 -17.97
N GLY A 4 22.29 3.94 -17.81
CA GLY A 4 20.84 4.09 -17.93
C GLY A 4 20.04 3.57 -16.71
N MET A 5 20.72 3.29 -15.59
CA MET A 5 20.05 2.89 -14.36
C MET A 5 19.26 4.06 -13.77
N THR A 6 17.97 3.86 -13.53
CA THR A 6 17.05 4.88 -12.97
C THR A 6 16.62 4.55 -11.55
N GLU A 7 16.77 3.30 -11.14
CA GLU A 7 16.35 2.79 -9.83
C GLU A 7 17.43 1.89 -9.20
N PHE A 8 17.55 1.95 -7.86
CA PHE A 8 18.43 1.10 -7.08
C PHE A 8 17.76 0.68 -5.78
N CYS A 9 17.75 -0.63 -5.51
CA CYS A 9 17.21 -1.20 -4.28
C CYS A 9 18.32 -1.72 -3.39
N LEU A 10 18.38 -1.25 -2.13
CA LEU A 10 19.35 -1.69 -1.12
C LEU A 10 18.69 -2.61 -0.09
N PHE A 11 18.93 -3.92 -0.23
CA PHE A 11 18.40 -4.95 0.68
C PHE A 11 19.48 -5.60 1.57
N ASP A 12 20.69 -5.05 1.63
CA ASP A 12 21.78 -5.61 2.43
C ASP A 12 21.50 -5.51 3.94
N SER A 13 21.43 -6.66 4.61
CA SER A 13 21.11 -6.75 6.04
C SER A 13 22.15 -6.09 6.95
N ALA A 14 23.43 -6.10 6.56
CA ALA A 14 24.48 -5.46 7.32
C ALA A 14 24.47 -3.93 7.16
N CYS A 15 23.95 -3.44 6.06
CA CYS A 15 23.70 -2.03 5.85
C CYS A 15 22.43 -1.58 6.57
N SER A 16 21.31 -2.29 6.39
CA SER A 16 20.00 -1.95 6.94
C SER A 16 19.94 -1.89 8.47
N CYS A 17 20.88 -2.55 9.16
CA CYS A 17 21.02 -2.52 10.62
C CYS A 17 22.10 -1.55 11.12
N SER A 18 22.75 -0.78 10.24
CA SER A 18 23.82 0.14 10.61
C SER A 18 23.50 1.58 10.23
N ARG A 19 23.17 2.40 11.24
CA ARG A 19 22.87 3.81 11.07
C ARG A 19 23.94 4.57 10.26
N SER A 20 25.21 4.35 10.59
CA SER A 20 26.32 5.03 9.93
C SER A 20 26.46 4.64 8.45
N LYS A 21 26.23 3.37 8.11
CA LYS A 21 26.26 2.90 6.72
C LYS A 21 25.10 3.46 5.92
N ILE A 22 23.89 3.47 6.47
CA ILE A 22 22.71 4.06 5.81
C ILE A 22 22.97 5.55 5.53
N LEU A 23 23.39 6.32 6.50
CA LEU A 23 23.69 7.74 6.32
C LEU A 23 24.82 7.97 5.30
N ALA A 24 25.87 7.17 5.34
CA ALA A 24 26.96 7.26 4.37
C ALA A 24 26.48 6.94 2.94
N PHE A 25 25.63 5.91 2.79
CA PHE A 25 25.03 5.55 1.51
C PHE A 25 24.13 6.68 0.96
N LEU A 26 23.21 7.19 1.78
CA LEU A 26 22.30 8.27 1.37
C LEU A 26 23.06 9.54 0.97
N LYS A 27 24.11 9.94 1.72
CA LYS A 27 24.97 11.05 1.36
C LYS A 27 25.72 10.81 0.05
N TYR A 28 26.22 9.60 -0.15
CA TYR A 28 26.87 9.24 -1.41
C TYR A 28 25.92 9.36 -2.61
N VAL A 29 24.66 8.93 -2.46
CA VAL A 29 23.63 9.08 -3.50
C VAL A 29 23.33 10.56 -3.75
N GLU A 30 23.16 11.38 -2.70
CA GLU A 30 22.94 12.83 -2.81
C GLU A 30 24.05 13.52 -3.64
N GLU A 31 25.30 13.16 -3.38
CA GLU A 31 26.46 13.78 -4.03
C GLU A 31 26.71 13.28 -5.46
N ASN A 32 26.42 12.02 -5.76
CA ASN A 32 26.87 11.37 -6.99
C ASN A 32 25.75 10.95 -7.95
N ALA A 33 24.51 10.79 -7.47
CA ALA A 33 23.38 10.31 -8.25
C ALA A 33 22.02 10.82 -7.73
N PRO A 34 21.81 12.14 -7.54
CA PRO A 34 20.61 12.69 -6.92
C PRO A 34 19.30 12.40 -7.70
N GLN A 35 19.42 12.10 -9.00
CA GLN A 35 18.27 11.74 -9.85
C GLN A 35 17.87 10.28 -9.77
N LEU A 36 18.64 9.44 -9.06
CA LEU A 36 18.34 8.02 -8.91
C LEU A 36 17.21 7.83 -7.90
N PHE A 37 16.18 7.06 -8.27
CA PHE A 37 15.23 6.57 -7.27
C PHE A 37 15.89 5.46 -6.44
N VAL A 38 15.80 5.56 -5.11
CA VAL A 38 16.44 4.60 -4.20
C VAL A 38 15.41 4.00 -3.26
N SER A 39 15.29 2.69 -3.25
CA SER A 39 14.54 1.95 -2.24
C SER A 39 15.50 1.34 -1.22
N VAL A 40 15.32 1.64 0.07
CA VAL A 40 16.25 1.25 1.12
C VAL A 40 15.52 0.55 2.26
N VAL A 41 15.93 -0.69 2.56
CA VAL A 41 15.45 -1.38 3.77
C VAL A 41 16.18 -0.81 4.98
N VAL A 42 15.42 -0.30 5.94
CA VAL A 42 15.95 0.27 7.19
C VAL A 42 15.34 -0.43 8.40
N ASN A 43 16.19 -1.00 9.25
CA ASN A 43 15.72 -1.55 10.51
C ASN A 43 15.07 -0.44 11.35
N PRO A 44 13.85 -0.61 11.83
CA PRO A 44 13.13 0.42 12.59
C PRO A 44 13.86 0.84 13.89
N GLU A 45 14.78 0.03 14.42
CA GLU A 45 15.56 0.37 15.61
C GLU A 45 16.56 1.51 15.36
N ILE A 46 17.12 1.59 14.14
CA ILE A 46 18.09 2.65 13.79
C ILE A 46 17.46 3.86 13.11
N LEU A 47 16.17 3.76 12.74
CA LEU A 47 15.46 4.85 12.09
C LEU A 47 15.31 6.05 13.03
N ASP A 48 15.80 7.21 12.61
CA ASP A 48 15.74 8.47 13.35
C ASP A 48 15.50 9.67 12.42
N MET A 49 15.33 10.85 13.03
CA MET A 49 15.08 12.09 12.27
C MET A 49 16.25 12.52 11.37
N GLU A 50 17.47 12.08 11.61
CA GLU A 50 18.60 12.39 10.73
C GLU A 50 18.52 11.59 9.44
N ILE A 51 18.17 10.29 9.54
CA ILE A 51 17.88 9.44 8.36
C ILE A 51 16.71 10.04 7.59
N CYS A 52 15.60 10.41 8.26
CA CYS A 52 14.46 11.03 7.58
C CYS A 52 14.86 12.30 6.83
N ARG A 53 15.60 13.23 7.47
CA ARG A 53 16.07 14.46 6.82
C ARG A 53 16.96 14.20 5.61
N GLN A 54 17.78 13.15 5.67
CA GLN A 54 18.63 12.80 4.54
C GLN A 54 17.81 12.22 3.38
N CYS A 55 16.78 11.38 3.69
CA CYS A 55 15.87 10.85 2.69
C CYS A 55 15.04 11.95 2.00
N MET A 56 14.59 12.97 2.74
CA MET A 56 13.82 14.11 2.17
C MET A 56 14.55 14.89 1.08
N LYS A 57 15.87 14.73 0.97
CA LYS A 57 16.69 15.38 -0.08
C LYS A 57 16.82 14.52 -1.35
N LEU A 58 16.30 13.31 -1.31
CA LEU A 58 16.47 12.29 -2.34
C LEU A 58 15.12 11.83 -2.87
N ASN A 59 15.10 11.34 -4.08
CA ASN A 59 13.99 10.56 -4.59
C ASN A 59 14.09 9.13 -4.04
N CYS A 60 13.52 8.89 -2.86
CA CYS A 60 13.68 7.60 -2.17
C CYS A 60 12.40 7.12 -1.47
N SER A 61 12.32 5.78 -1.34
CA SER A 61 11.36 5.07 -0.51
C SER A 61 12.09 4.27 0.56
N LEU A 62 11.51 4.21 1.76
CA LEU A 62 12.02 3.42 2.86
C LEU A 62 11.17 2.16 3.06
N GLU A 63 11.83 1.01 3.17
CA GLU A 63 11.19 -0.26 3.49
C GLU A 63 11.43 -0.59 4.96
N ILE A 64 10.36 -0.71 5.74
CA ILE A 64 10.42 -0.95 7.17
C ILE A 64 9.97 -2.38 7.51
N PRO A 65 10.87 -3.27 7.95
CA PRO A 65 10.51 -4.62 8.36
C PRO A 65 9.69 -4.62 9.66
N PHE A 66 8.45 -5.09 9.60
CA PHE A 66 7.60 -5.31 10.77
C PHE A 66 7.73 -6.77 11.23
N ARG A 67 8.76 -7.04 12.00
CA ARG A 67 9.08 -8.39 12.49
C ARG A 67 8.56 -8.63 13.89
N VAL A 68 8.19 -9.88 14.14
CA VAL A 68 7.87 -10.40 15.47
C VAL A 68 9.17 -10.65 16.20
N GLN A 69 9.24 -10.28 17.48
CA GLN A 69 10.38 -10.62 18.35
C GLN A 69 10.46 -12.14 18.56
N LYS A 70 11.64 -12.64 18.98
CA LYS A 70 11.87 -14.08 19.24
C LYS A 70 10.88 -14.70 20.23
N ASN A 71 10.34 -13.90 21.15
CA ASN A 71 9.33 -14.29 22.14
C ASN A 71 7.89 -14.21 21.61
N GLY A 72 7.68 -13.91 20.34
CA GLY A 72 6.36 -13.77 19.70
C GLY A 72 5.69 -12.41 19.91
N LEU A 73 6.32 -11.47 20.60
CA LEU A 73 5.76 -10.14 20.83
C LEU A 73 5.95 -9.26 19.60
N PHE A 74 4.92 -8.46 19.30
CA PHE A 74 4.95 -7.41 18.30
C PHE A 74 4.67 -6.06 18.98
N ASP A 75 5.68 -5.18 19.04
CA ASP A 75 5.56 -3.89 19.73
C ASP A 75 4.87 -2.85 18.84
N LYS A 76 3.54 -2.86 18.85
CA LYS A 76 2.71 -1.91 18.08
C LYS A 76 3.06 -0.45 18.40
N LYS A 77 3.34 -0.10 19.66
CA LYS A 77 3.67 1.28 20.03
C LYS A 77 5.00 1.76 19.46
N PHE A 78 5.97 0.86 19.42
CA PHE A 78 7.27 1.15 18.80
C PHE A 78 7.11 1.40 17.30
N PHE A 79 6.46 0.49 16.59
CA PHE A 79 6.26 0.61 15.14
C PHE A 79 5.37 1.81 14.77
N ALA A 80 4.30 2.08 15.52
CA ALA A 80 3.45 3.26 15.30
C ALA A 80 4.26 4.57 15.40
N ARG A 81 5.16 4.69 16.38
CA ARG A 81 6.03 5.87 16.50
C ARG A 81 6.97 6.03 15.31
N ARG A 82 7.49 4.93 14.75
CA ARG A 82 8.35 4.99 13.56
C ARG A 82 7.56 5.37 12.31
N ALA A 83 6.40 4.79 12.10
CA ALA A 83 5.51 5.15 11.00
C ALA A 83 5.04 6.61 11.08
N ALA A 84 4.66 7.08 12.28
CA ALA A 84 4.29 8.49 12.49
C ALA A 84 5.46 9.44 12.17
N MET A 85 6.70 9.07 12.48
CA MET A 85 7.88 9.87 12.12
C MET A 85 8.02 10.00 10.60
N LEU A 86 7.81 8.93 9.84
CA LEU A 86 7.88 8.92 8.38
C LEU A 86 6.73 9.75 7.77
N ASN A 87 5.50 9.52 8.21
CA ASN A 87 4.32 10.26 7.76
C ASN A 87 4.47 11.77 8.03
N ASN A 88 4.90 12.15 9.23
CA ASN A 88 5.11 13.57 9.58
C ASN A 88 6.26 14.23 8.80
N SER A 89 7.17 13.43 8.25
CA SER A 89 8.25 13.90 7.37
C SER A 89 7.84 13.91 5.89
N GLY A 90 6.62 13.49 5.55
CA GLY A 90 6.16 13.38 4.15
C GLY A 90 6.92 12.35 3.33
N LEU A 91 7.53 11.35 3.97
CA LEU A 91 8.34 10.35 3.27
C LEU A 91 7.49 9.20 2.74
N VAL A 92 7.77 8.78 1.52
CA VAL A 92 7.24 7.54 0.95
C VAL A 92 7.88 6.37 1.68
N PHE A 93 7.07 5.46 2.20
CA PHE A 93 7.57 4.25 2.84
C PHE A 93 6.67 3.04 2.60
N GLY A 94 7.29 1.87 2.56
CA GLY A 94 6.65 0.57 2.57
C GLY A 94 6.88 -0.16 3.88
N VAL A 95 6.05 -1.18 4.10
CA VAL A 95 6.17 -2.10 5.22
C VAL A 95 6.43 -3.50 4.70
N GLN A 96 7.44 -4.18 5.24
CA GLN A 96 7.65 -5.61 5.01
C GLN A 96 6.96 -6.41 6.11
N LEU A 97 5.92 -7.16 5.75
CA LEU A 97 5.23 -8.07 6.65
C LEU A 97 5.65 -9.51 6.39
N PHE A 98 5.91 -10.23 7.48
CA PHE A 98 6.32 -11.63 7.45
C PHE A 98 5.23 -12.48 8.11
N TYR A 99 4.98 -13.68 7.59
CA TYR A 99 4.15 -14.68 8.22
C TYR A 99 4.98 -15.96 8.43
N ALA A 100 4.66 -16.72 9.44
CA ALA A 100 5.46 -17.88 9.86
C ALA A 100 6.97 -17.52 10.11
N ASP A 101 7.25 -16.28 10.54
CA ASP A 101 8.61 -15.75 10.74
C ASP A 101 9.28 -16.30 12.02
N SER A 102 8.50 -16.80 12.96
CA SER A 102 8.99 -17.39 14.21
C SER A 102 8.11 -18.54 14.69
N ARG A 103 8.65 -19.37 15.60
CA ARG A 103 7.90 -20.48 16.22
C ARG A 103 6.71 -20.01 17.09
N ALA A 104 6.66 -18.74 17.44
CA ALA A 104 5.59 -18.14 18.22
C ALA A 104 4.57 -17.38 17.36
N ASP A 105 4.79 -17.32 16.03
CA ASP A 105 3.87 -16.67 15.10
C ASP A 105 2.65 -17.54 14.80
N SER A 106 1.55 -16.92 14.38
CA SER A 106 0.30 -17.61 14.01
C SER A 106 -0.45 -16.84 12.93
N LEU A 107 -1.35 -17.50 12.21
CA LEU A 107 -2.22 -16.84 11.22
C LEU A 107 -3.02 -15.69 11.85
N LYS A 108 -3.48 -15.85 13.08
CA LYS A 108 -4.18 -14.79 13.84
C LYS A 108 -3.26 -13.60 14.06
N ALA A 109 -2.04 -13.82 14.56
CA ALA A 109 -1.07 -12.77 14.80
C ALA A 109 -0.63 -12.07 13.50
N PHE A 110 -0.51 -12.82 12.39
CA PHE A 110 -0.26 -12.24 11.07
C PHE A 110 -1.39 -11.29 10.64
N LYS A 111 -2.66 -11.72 10.77
CA LYS A 111 -3.83 -10.90 10.46
C LYS A 111 -3.88 -9.62 11.30
N GLU A 112 -3.60 -9.72 12.60
CA GLU A 112 -3.54 -8.56 13.51
C GLU A 112 -2.40 -7.59 13.17
N ARG A 113 -1.27 -8.09 12.65
CA ARG A 113 -0.17 -7.24 12.15
C ARG A 113 -0.52 -6.58 10.84
N LEU A 114 -1.24 -7.27 9.96
CA LEU A 114 -1.70 -6.70 8.70
C LEU A 114 -2.71 -5.56 8.94
N ASP A 115 -3.69 -5.78 9.83
CA ASP A 115 -4.63 -4.72 10.25
C ASP A 115 -3.85 -3.52 10.81
N PHE A 116 -2.91 -3.75 11.71
CA PHE A 116 -2.07 -2.70 12.28
C PHE A 116 -1.21 -1.98 11.22
N ALA A 117 -0.63 -2.71 10.27
CA ALA A 117 0.21 -2.11 9.23
C ALA A 117 -0.58 -1.14 8.33
N ILE A 118 -1.78 -1.53 7.92
CA ILE A 118 -2.68 -0.67 7.13
C ILE A 118 -3.04 0.62 7.87
N GLU A 119 -3.21 0.55 9.19
CA GLU A 119 -3.48 1.74 10.02
C GLU A 119 -2.32 2.75 10.04
N GLN A 120 -1.12 2.35 9.63
CA GLN A 120 0.03 3.24 9.56
C GLN A 120 0.17 3.96 8.21
N PHE A 121 -0.71 3.72 7.25
CA PHE A 121 -0.73 4.32 5.91
C PHE A 121 0.57 4.13 5.10
N PRO A 122 1.14 2.91 5.04
CA PRO A 122 2.29 2.68 4.18
C PRO A 122 1.87 2.79 2.71
N ASN A 123 2.74 3.29 1.85
CA ASN A 123 2.47 3.38 0.41
C ASN A 123 2.33 2.00 -0.25
N HIS A 124 2.99 0.98 0.32
CA HIS A 124 2.81 -0.40 -0.09
C HIS A 124 3.17 -1.36 1.05
N ILE A 125 2.73 -2.62 0.92
CA ILE A 125 3.09 -3.70 1.83
C ILE A 125 3.70 -4.83 1.01
N ALA A 126 4.96 -5.13 1.30
CA ALA A 126 5.70 -6.26 0.74
C ALA A 126 5.59 -7.48 1.65
N PHE A 127 5.59 -8.65 1.05
CA PHE A 127 5.57 -9.94 1.74
C PHE A 127 6.72 -10.81 1.21
N PRO A 128 7.95 -10.65 1.69
CA PRO A 128 9.14 -11.27 1.10
C PRO A 128 9.05 -12.78 0.93
N GLN A 129 8.37 -13.49 1.87
CA GLN A 129 8.20 -14.95 1.76
C GLN A 129 7.19 -15.39 0.69
N ALA A 130 6.28 -14.50 0.27
CA ALA A 130 5.32 -14.81 -0.80
C ALA A 130 5.93 -14.64 -2.18
N GLU A 131 7.02 -13.88 -2.29
CA GLU A 131 7.74 -13.59 -3.54
C GLU A 131 8.74 -14.68 -3.89
N ASP A 132 9.29 -15.38 -2.88
CA ASP A 132 10.19 -16.52 -3.08
C ASP A 132 9.40 -17.81 -3.32
N SER A 133 9.11 -18.13 -4.58
CA SER A 133 8.30 -19.31 -4.97
C SER A 133 8.89 -20.66 -4.52
N GLU A 134 10.21 -20.77 -4.39
CA GLU A 134 10.89 -22.00 -3.96
C GLU A 134 10.89 -22.21 -2.44
N THR A 135 10.91 -21.13 -1.63
CA THR A 135 10.88 -21.24 -0.18
C THR A 135 9.49 -21.48 0.40
N ALA A 136 8.44 -21.14 -0.34
CA ALA A 136 7.06 -21.31 0.11
C ALA A 136 6.58 -22.78 0.13
N GLU A 137 7.16 -23.65 -0.69
CA GLU A 137 6.85 -25.09 -0.67
C GLU A 137 7.70 -25.86 0.35
N THR A 138 8.88 -25.33 0.70
CA THR A 138 9.81 -25.90 1.68
C THR A 138 9.70 -25.26 3.06
N ALA A 139 8.82 -24.27 3.26
CA ALA A 139 8.57 -23.72 4.58
C ALA A 139 8.22 -24.88 5.52
N GLN A 140 9.18 -25.27 6.35
CA GLN A 140 8.95 -26.29 7.38
C GLN A 140 7.70 -25.88 8.15
N VAL A 141 6.71 -26.77 8.17
CA VAL A 141 5.49 -26.60 8.97
C VAL A 141 5.95 -26.24 10.39
N MET A 142 5.79 -24.98 10.74
CA MET A 142 6.12 -24.50 12.07
C MET A 142 5.06 -25.02 13.04
N GLN A 143 5.41 -25.22 14.31
CA GLN A 143 4.48 -25.78 15.30
C GLN A 143 3.16 -25.00 15.43
N THR A 144 3.12 -23.75 14.98
CA THR A 144 2.01 -22.79 15.10
C THR A 144 1.36 -22.40 13.78
N PHE A 145 1.91 -22.82 12.64
CA PHE A 145 1.34 -22.63 11.31
C PHE A 145 1.17 -23.99 10.62
N SER A 146 -0.05 -24.38 10.35
CA SER A 146 -0.35 -25.52 9.49
C SER A 146 -0.08 -25.16 8.01
N ALA A 147 0.07 -26.16 7.14
CA ALA A 147 0.21 -25.95 5.70
C ALA A 147 -0.99 -25.18 5.10
N GLU A 148 -2.18 -25.36 5.67
CA GLU A 148 -3.38 -24.63 5.25
C GLU A 148 -3.34 -23.16 5.68
N GLU A 149 -2.87 -22.88 6.89
CA GLU A 149 -2.71 -21.50 7.38
C GLU A 149 -1.63 -20.74 6.60
N ILE A 150 -0.53 -21.41 6.19
CA ILE A 150 0.48 -20.82 5.31
C ILE A 150 -0.16 -20.47 3.96
N ARG A 151 -0.96 -21.36 3.37
CA ARG A 151 -1.69 -21.06 2.12
C ARG A 151 -2.65 -19.88 2.29
N THR A 152 -3.35 -19.84 3.40
CA THR A 152 -4.29 -18.74 3.72
C THR A 152 -3.53 -17.42 3.86
N ALA A 153 -2.42 -17.38 4.59
CA ALA A 153 -1.57 -16.20 4.74
C ALA A 153 -1.03 -15.72 3.37
N ARG A 154 -0.59 -16.65 2.53
CA ARG A 154 -0.13 -16.37 1.16
C ARG A 154 -1.22 -15.77 0.29
N ASN A 155 -2.45 -16.31 0.35
CA ASN A 155 -3.57 -15.77 -0.40
C ASN A 155 -3.91 -14.34 0.04
N ILE A 156 -3.93 -14.09 1.37
CA ILE A 156 -4.16 -12.75 1.94
C ILE A 156 -3.05 -11.78 1.53
N ALA A 157 -1.80 -12.22 1.59
CA ALA A 157 -0.64 -11.42 1.16
C ALA A 157 -0.74 -11.03 -0.32
N PHE A 158 -1.08 -11.99 -1.18
CA PHE A 158 -1.28 -11.74 -2.61
C PHE A 158 -2.45 -10.78 -2.86
N ALA A 159 -3.57 -10.96 -2.16
CA ALA A 159 -4.72 -10.08 -2.25
C ALA A 159 -4.38 -8.64 -1.81
N CYS A 160 -3.65 -8.49 -0.71
CA CYS A 160 -3.17 -7.18 -0.25
C CYS A 160 -2.22 -6.54 -1.27
N ARG A 161 -1.27 -7.29 -1.82
CA ARG A 161 -0.34 -6.80 -2.84
C ARG A 161 -1.08 -6.32 -4.10
N THR A 162 -2.08 -7.08 -4.56
CA THR A 162 -2.89 -6.70 -5.72
C THR A 162 -3.75 -5.47 -5.42
N PHE A 163 -4.58 -5.55 -4.39
CA PHE A 163 -5.61 -4.53 -4.14
C PHE A 163 -5.03 -3.24 -3.58
N TYR A 164 -4.14 -3.34 -2.59
CA TYR A 164 -3.63 -2.19 -1.85
C TYR A 164 -2.39 -1.59 -2.51
N SER A 165 -1.35 -2.41 -2.75
CA SER A 165 -0.08 -1.90 -3.26
C SER A 165 -0.14 -1.59 -4.75
N ALA A 166 -0.43 -2.57 -5.61
CA ALA A 166 -0.55 -2.37 -7.05
C ALA A 166 -1.79 -1.55 -7.43
N GLY A 167 -2.87 -1.66 -6.66
CA GLY A 167 -4.07 -0.84 -6.79
C GLY A 167 -3.97 0.56 -6.18
N ARG A 168 -2.81 0.94 -5.62
CA ARG A 168 -2.52 2.29 -5.10
C ARG A 168 -3.59 2.83 -4.15
N ALA A 169 -4.10 1.97 -3.25
CA ALA A 169 -5.30 2.24 -2.47
C ALA A 169 -5.08 3.09 -1.20
N VAL A 170 -3.83 3.48 -0.91
CA VAL A 170 -3.44 4.20 0.33
C VAL A 170 -4.37 5.39 0.65
N PRO A 171 -4.69 6.28 -0.29
CA PRO A 171 -5.42 7.52 0.04
C PRO A 171 -6.83 7.27 0.56
N TRP A 172 -7.48 6.19 0.14
CA TRP A 172 -8.91 5.99 0.34
C TRP A 172 -9.28 4.67 1.06
N PHE A 173 -8.39 3.70 1.12
CA PHE A 173 -8.73 2.35 1.58
C PHE A 173 -9.33 2.31 2.99
N LYS A 174 -8.77 3.09 3.92
CA LYS A 174 -9.23 3.10 5.32
C LYS A 174 -10.62 3.70 5.47
N SER A 175 -10.95 4.74 4.72
CA SER A 175 -12.28 5.35 4.68
C SER A 175 -13.34 4.30 4.27
N ILE A 176 -13.06 3.54 3.22
CA ILE A 176 -13.95 2.48 2.72
C ILE A 176 -14.09 1.34 3.73
N LEU A 177 -12.99 0.87 4.35
CA LEU A 177 -13.06 -0.16 5.38
C LEU A 177 -13.91 0.26 6.58
N SER A 178 -13.77 1.51 7.00
CA SER A 178 -14.58 2.09 8.09
C SER A 178 -16.06 2.06 7.75
N ALA A 179 -16.42 2.50 6.54
CA ALA A 179 -17.80 2.47 6.05
C ALA A 179 -18.36 1.04 5.95
N LEU A 180 -17.56 0.07 5.51
CA LEU A 180 -17.95 -1.34 5.42
C LEU A 180 -17.96 -2.06 6.79
N ARG A 181 -17.35 -1.46 7.81
CA ARG A 181 -17.16 -2.05 9.16
C ARG A 181 -16.48 -3.42 9.10
N ILE A 182 -15.39 -3.49 8.37
CA ILE A 182 -14.59 -4.70 8.18
C ILE A 182 -13.11 -4.41 8.45
N SER A 183 -12.37 -5.37 9.01
CA SER A 183 -10.93 -5.25 9.17
C SER A 183 -10.20 -5.49 7.85
N SER A 184 -8.98 -4.94 7.70
CA SER A 184 -8.17 -5.12 6.50
C SER A 184 -7.90 -6.60 6.19
N ALA A 185 -7.58 -7.38 7.21
CA ALA A 185 -7.30 -8.81 7.05
C ALA A 185 -8.55 -9.61 6.62
N ALA A 186 -9.74 -9.24 7.11
CA ALA A 186 -10.98 -9.84 6.66
C ALA A 186 -11.31 -9.43 5.22
N PHE A 187 -11.14 -8.16 4.88
CA PHE A 187 -11.32 -7.64 3.52
C PHE A 187 -10.43 -8.36 2.52
N PHE A 188 -9.11 -8.48 2.81
CA PHE A 188 -8.20 -9.20 1.91
C PHE A 188 -8.46 -10.71 1.88
N SER A 189 -9.00 -11.31 2.94
CA SER A 189 -9.44 -12.70 2.90
C SER A 189 -10.61 -12.90 1.92
N ASP A 190 -11.57 -11.97 1.94
CA ASP A 190 -12.72 -11.98 1.01
C ASP A 190 -12.26 -11.69 -0.42
N PHE A 191 -11.35 -10.74 -0.61
CA PHE A 191 -10.81 -10.42 -1.95
C PHE A 191 -9.97 -11.58 -2.51
N ALA A 192 -9.22 -12.29 -1.69
CA ALA A 192 -8.49 -13.49 -2.12
C ALA A 192 -9.43 -14.59 -2.65
N GLU A 193 -10.57 -14.78 -2.00
CA GLU A 193 -11.60 -15.72 -2.47
C GLU A 193 -12.25 -15.22 -3.78
N TRP A 194 -12.54 -13.92 -3.88
CA TRP A 194 -13.02 -13.31 -5.11
C TRP A 194 -12.02 -13.49 -6.26
N GLN A 195 -10.72 -13.24 -6.02
CA GLN A 195 -9.67 -13.46 -7.02
C GLN A 195 -9.64 -14.90 -7.51
N ARG A 196 -9.76 -15.86 -6.60
CA ARG A 196 -9.82 -17.29 -6.94
C ARG A 196 -11.01 -17.62 -7.84
N CYS A 197 -12.18 -17.07 -7.54
CA CYS A 197 -13.39 -17.27 -8.34
C CYS A 197 -13.33 -16.61 -9.72
N ASN A 198 -12.50 -15.56 -9.88
CA ASN A 198 -12.34 -14.82 -11.12
C ASN A 198 -11.04 -15.15 -11.88
N ASN A 199 -10.33 -16.22 -11.49
CA ASN A 199 -9.08 -16.65 -12.10
C ASN A 199 -7.99 -15.56 -12.18
N CYS A 200 -7.90 -14.72 -11.15
CA CYS A 200 -6.88 -13.68 -11.01
C CYS A 200 -6.09 -13.80 -9.69
N ASP A 201 -6.00 -15.01 -9.14
CA ASP A 201 -5.15 -15.35 -8.00
C ASP A 201 -3.72 -15.73 -8.46
N TYR A 202 -2.80 -15.94 -7.51
CA TYR A 202 -1.43 -16.31 -7.84
C TYR A 202 -1.32 -17.68 -8.56
N LYS A 203 -2.27 -18.59 -8.38
CA LYS A 203 -2.27 -19.91 -9.03
C LYS A 203 -2.68 -19.84 -10.49
N SER A 204 -3.47 -18.83 -10.85
CA SER A 204 -3.84 -18.58 -12.24
C SER A 204 -2.70 -17.96 -13.06
N GLY A 205 -1.58 -17.61 -12.43
CA GLY A 205 -0.45 -16.94 -13.05
C GLY A 205 -0.66 -15.43 -13.20
N PHE A 206 -1.65 -14.86 -12.53
CA PHE A 206 -1.81 -13.41 -12.48
C PHE A 206 -0.64 -12.77 -11.72
N VAL A 207 -0.03 -11.74 -12.31
CA VAL A 207 1.08 -10.98 -11.73
C VAL A 207 0.64 -9.52 -11.64
N PRO A 208 0.34 -9.00 -10.42
CA PRO A 208 -0.17 -7.64 -10.25
C PRO A 208 0.73 -6.56 -10.85
N GLU A 209 2.05 -6.74 -10.80
CA GLU A 209 3.04 -5.79 -11.32
C GLU A 209 3.04 -5.71 -12.85
N ASN A 210 2.53 -6.71 -13.54
CA ASN A 210 2.40 -6.75 -15.00
C ASN A 210 1.03 -6.25 -15.49
N ALA A 211 0.06 -6.12 -14.58
CA ALA A 211 -1.25 -5.60 -14.91
C ALA A 211 -1.22 -4.07 -15.00
N SER A 212 -2.01 -3.49 -15.91
CA SER A 212 -2.18 -2.05 -15.89
C SER A 212 -2.91 -1.60 -14.61
N HIS A 213 -2.57 -0.42 -14.11
CA HIS A 213 -3.29 0.13 -12.95
C HIS A 213 -4.80 0.22 -13.20
N HIS A 214 -5.20 0.53 -14.43
CA HIS A 214 -6.60 0.60 -14.82
C HIS A 214 -7.34 -0.75 -14.73
N ASP A 215 -6.67 -1.88 -15.05
CA ASP A 215 -7.27 -3.20 -14.88
C ASP A 215 -7.43 -3.56 -13.41
N ILE A 216 -6.47 -3.17 -12.56
CA ILE A 216 -6.58 -3.37 -11.12
C ILE A 216 -7.68 -2.49 -10.53
N GLU A 217 -7.80 -1.24 -10.94
CA GLU A 217 -8.87 -0.32 -10.54
C GLU A 217 -10.26 -0.90 -10.88
N LYS A 218 -10.42 -1.49 -12.07
CA LYS A 218 -11.66 -2.21 -12.42
C LYS A 218 -11.94 -3.38 -11.47
N MET A 219 -10.92 -4.18 -11.12
CA MET A 219 -11.09 -5.26 -10.15
C MET A 219 -11.51 -4.72 -8.78
N GLN A 220 -10.89 -3.61 -8.34
CA GLN A 220 -11.24 -2.93 -7.09
C GLN A 220 -12.71 -2.51 -7.10
N LEU A 221 -13.17 -1.82 -8.15
CA LEU A 221 -14.55 -1.32 -8.26
C LEU A 221 -15.56 -2.45 -8.27
N VAL A 222 -15.33 -3.51 -9.06
CA VAL A 222 -16.25 -4.67 -9.12
C VAL A 222 -16.37 -5.34 -7.75
N PHE A 223 -15.25 -5.56 -7.06
CA PHE A 223 -15.26 -6.17 -5.75
C PHE A 223 -15.90 -5.26 -4.69
N LEU A 224 -15.60 -3.97 -4.70
CA LEU A 224 -16.18 -2.99 -3.78
C LEU A 224 -17.69 -2.90 -3.95
N GLN A 225 -18.19 -2.86 -5.18
CA GLN A 225 -19.64 -2.87 -5.45
C GLN A 225 -20.32 -4.07 -4.79
N GLN A 226 -19.78 -5.27 -4.97
CA GLN A 226 -20.29 -6.48 -4.32
C GLN A 226 -20.28 -6.35 -2.79
N LYS A 227 -19.18 -5.81 -2.22
CA LYS A 227 -19.08 -5.64 -0.76
C LYS A 227 -20.09 -4.63 -0.22
N PHE A 228 -20.33 -3.52 -0.90
CA PHE A 228 -21.36 -2.55 -0.51
C PHE A 228 -22.78 -3.15 -0.62
N GLU A 229 -23.04 -3.96 -1.64
CA GLU A 229 -24.33 -4.69 -1.80
C GLU A 229 -24.52 -5.71 -0.65
N GLU A 230 -23.50 -6.55 -0.36
CA GLU A 230 -23.52 -7.51 0.75
C GLU A 230 -23.81 -6.84 2.10
N LYS A 231 -23.23 -5.65 2.31
CA LYS A 231 -23.40 -4.87 3.55
C LYS A 231 -24.67 -4.01 3.57
N LYS A 232 -25.50 -4.07 2.51
CA LYS A 232 -26.71 -3.24 2.33
C LYS A 232 -26.42 -1.73 2.39
N LYS A 233 -25.30 -1.33 1.81
CA LYS A 233 -24.80 0.06 1.74
C LYS A 233 -24.58 0.51 0.29
N SER A 234 -25.35 -0.03 -0.66
CA SER A 234 -25.20 0.24 -2.10
C SER A 234 -25.28 1.74 -2.44
N GLY A 235 -26.04 2.54 -1.65
CA GLY A 235 -26.12 3.99 -1.85
C GLY A 235 -24.79 4.74 -1.61
N MET A 236 -23.79 4.11 -0.99
CA MET A 236 -22.48 4.73 -0.79
C MET A 236 -21.50 4.38 -1.91
N PHE A 237 -21.88 3.49 -2.83
CA PHE A 237 -20.94 3.00 -3.83
C PHE A 237 -20.57 4.07 -4.87
N THR A 238 -21.48 5.00 -5.21
CA THR A 238 -21.19 6.11 -6.12
C THR A 238 -20.03 6.96 -5.59
N ALA A 239 -20.11 7.42 -4.34
CA ALA A 239 -19.02 8.18 -3.70
C ALA A 239 -17.72 7.38 -3.62
N CYS A 240 -17.83 6.08 -3.26
CA CYS A 240 -16.69 5.18 -3.26
C CYS A 240 -16.03 5.08 -4.65
N SER A 241 -16.83 4.95 -5.71
CA SER A 241 -16.33 4.88 -7.09
C SER A 241 -15.62 6.16 -7.50
N ASP A 242 -16.18 7.32 -7.22
CA ASP A 242 -15.58 8.62 -7.54
C ASP A 242 -14.23 8.80 -6.82
N ILE A 243 -14.18 8.50 -5.52
CA ILE A 243 -12.95 8.57 -4.72
C ILE A 243 -11.87 7.64 -5.30
N VAL A 244 -12.21 6.40 -5.65
CA VAL A 244 -11.27 5.43 -6.23
C VAL A 244 -10.77 5.92 -7.60
N CYS A 245 -11.68 6.29 -8.49
CA CYS A 245 -11.35 6.69 -9.86
C CYS A 245 -10.52 7.98 -9.91
N MET A 246 -10.88 9.00 -9.11
CA MET A 246 -10.15 10.26 -9.04
C MET A 246 -8.73 10.08 -8.50
N ASN A 247 -8.57 9.34 -7.40
CA ASN A 247 -7.24 9.00 -6.86
C ASN A 247 -6.44 8.14 -7.83
N GLY A 248 -7.09 7.21 -8.53
CA GLY A 248 -6.48 6.37 -9.55
C GLY A 248 -5.96 7.19 -10.74
N ALA A 249 -6.77 8.13 -11.23
CA ALA A 249 -6.39 9.03 -12.32
C ALA A 249 -5.22 9.94 -11.94
N LEU A 250 -5.26 10.54 -10.74
CA LEU A 250 -4.16 11.36 -10.22
C LEU A 250 -2.87 10.53 -10.10
N SER A 251 -2.97 9.31 -9.60
CA SER A 251 -1.82 8.41 -9.46
C SER A 251 -1.22 8.01 -10.82
N ARG A 252 -2.04 7.78 -11.86
CA ARG A 252 -1.57 7.52 -13.24
C ARG A 252 -0.90 8.76 -13.85
N LEU A 253 -1.43 9.95 -13.58
CA LEU A 253 -0.79 11.18 -14.02
C LEU A 253 0.62 11.32 -13.44
N VAL A 254 0.78 11.07 -12.14
CA VAL A 254 2.08 11.18 -11.45
C VAL A 254 3.07 10.12 -11.93
N SER A 255 2.62 8.86 -12.14
CA SER A 255 3.52 7.75 -12.50
C SER A 255 3.83 7.68 -13.99
N ASP A 256 2.82 7.90 -14.84
CA ASP A 256 2.87 7.58 -16.25
C ASP A 256 2.72 8.84 -17.14
N GLY A 257 2.46 10.02 -16.52
CA GLY A 257 2.17 11.26 -17.23
C GLY A 257 0.82 11.25 -17.98
N THR A 258 -0.09 10.32 -17.63
CA THR A 258 -1.35 10.13 -18.35
C THR A 258 -2.40 11.11 -17.84
N GLU A 259 -2.72 12.14 -18.65
CA GLU A 259 -3.88 13.00 -18.41
C GLU A 259 -5.18 12.23 -18.65
N SER A 260 -6.24 12.60 -17.92
CA SER A 260 -7.55 11.98 -18.07
C SER A 260 -8.70 12.97 -17.92
N VAL A 261 -9.82 12.66 -18.56
CA VAL A 261 -11.11 13.34 -18.36
C VAL A 261 -12.08 12.29 -17.87
N MET A 262 -12.84 12.61 -16.84
CA MET A 262 -13.80 11.68 -16.24
C MET A 262 -15.00 12.42 -15.67
N GLU A 263 -16.08 11.68 -15.47
CA GLU A 263 -17.29 12.15 -14.81
C GLU A 263 -17.28 11.77 -13.35
N THR A 264 -17.72 12.65 -12.46
CA THR A 264 -17.93 12.40 -11.04
C THR A 264 -19.30 12.90 -10.61
N ASP A 265 -19.89 12.27 -9.60
CA ASP A 265 -21.16 12.69 -9.00
C ASP A 265 -20.97 13.47 -7.69
N TYR A 266 -19.72 13.79 -7.35
CA TYR A 266 -19.35 14.65 -6.21
C TYR A 266 -18.25 15.64 -6.62
N ASP A 267 -18.21 16.79 -5.92
CA ASP A 267 -17.23 17.83 -6.17
C ASP A 267 -15.79 17.29 -6.02
N PRO A 268 -14.91 17.48 -7.03
CA PRO A 268 -13.51 17.07 -6.96
C PRO A 268 -12.74 17.63 -5.75
N GLU A 269 -13.03 18.84 -5.32
CA GLU A 269 -12.39 19.44 -4.14
C GLU A 269 -12.74 18.66 -2.87
N GLU A 270 -13.98 18.20 -2.73
CA GLU A 270 -14.44 17.39 -1.61
C GLU A 270 -13.88 15.97 -1.67
N ILE A 271 -13.75 15.37 -2.87
CA ILE A 271 -13.15 14.04 -3.08
C ILE A 271 -11.69 14.01 -2.62
N PHE A 272 -10.93 15.06 -2.86
CA PHE A 272 -9.55 15.18 -2.40
C PHE A 272 -9.43 15.85 -1.03
N GLY A 273 -10.54 16.34 -0.48
CA GLY A 273 -10.62 16.98 0.83
C GLY A 273 -10.57 15.99 1.99
N PRO A 274 -10.46 16.53 3.22
CA PRO A 274 -10.48 15.72 4.44
C PRO A 274 -11.83 15.02 4.67
N GLU A 275 -12.90 15.48 4.04
CA GLU A 275 -14.26 14.92 4.09
C GLU A 275 -14.29 13.49 3.58
N ALA A 276 -13.50 13.17 2.54
CA ALA A 276 -13.40 11.83 1.97
C ALA A 276 -12.77 10.78 2.93
N MET A 277 -12.20 11.22 4.05
CA MET A 277 -11.65 10.30 5.07
C MET A 277 -12.74 9.60 5.90
N ASP A 278 -13.98 10.07 5.87
CA ASP A 278 -15.15 9.40 6.45
C ASP A 278 -16.27 9.30 5.40
N LEU A 279 -16.30 8.16 4.69
CA LEU A 279 -17.26 7.95 3.61
C LEU A 279 -18.73 7.98 4.07
N GLU A 280 -19.03 7.60 5.33
CA GLU A 280 -20.41 7.71 5.85
C GLU A 280 -20.81 9.18 6.05
N ALA A 281 -19.94 10.00 6.62
CA ALA A 281 -20.16 11.43 6.74
C ALA A 281 -20.23 12.11 5.36
N PHE A 282 -19.26 11.79 4.48
CA PHE A 282 -19.19 12.30 3.11
C PHE A 282 -20.53 12.16 2.36
N VAL A 283 -21.11 10.96 2.35
CA VAL A 283 -22.38 10.69 1.64
C VAL A 283 -23.57 11.36 2.33
N ASN A 284 -23.55 11.54 3.65
CA ASN A 284 -24.67 12.12 4.37
C ASN A 284 -24.67 13.67 4.32
N ASP A 285 -23.51 14.27 4.28
CA ASP A 285 -23.34 15.71 4.43
C ASP A 285 -23.20 16.45 3.10
N LEU A 286 -22.81 15.75 2.02
CA LEU A 286 -22.58 16.33 0.71
C LEU A 286 -23.70 15.98 -0.28
N CYS A 287 -23.94 16.90 -1.19
CA CYS A 287 -24.94 16.71 -2.25
C CYS A 287 -24.30 16.10 -3.50
N MET A 288 -24.99 15.16 -4.12
CA MET A 288 -24.60 14.67 -5.45
C MET A 288 -24.87 15.77 -6.49
N GLU A 289 -23.84 16.10 -7.25
CA GLU A 289 -23.89 16.99 -8.40
C GLU A 289 -22.91 16.49 -9.46
N HIS A 290 -23.32 16.53 -10.72
CA HIS A 290 -22.55 15.96 -11.81
C HIS A 290 -21.46 16.91 -12.31
N PHE A 291 -20.22 16.44 -12.35
CA PHE A 291 -19.05 17.18 -12.79
C PHE A 291 -18.28 16.43 -13.88
N THR A 292 -17.83 17.17 -14.89
CA THR A 292 -16.79 16.68 -15.82
C THR A 292 -15.45 17.24 -15.36
N VAL A 293 -14.50 16.36 -15.03
CA VAL A 293 -13.23 16.71 -14.42
C VAL A 293 -12.07 16.35 -15.34
N LYS A 294 -11.18 17.30 -15.62
CA LYS A 294 -9.90 17.04 -16.25
C LYS A 294 -8.79 16.97 -15.20
N ILE A 295 -8.01 15.89 -15.19
CA ILE A 295 -6.80 15.70 -14.38
C ILE A 295 -5.59 15.88 -15.32
N PHE A 296 -4.66 16.77 -14.96
CA PHE A 296 -3.55 17.19 -15.82
C PHE A 296 -2.34 17.66 -15.01
N MET A 297 -1.18 17.80 -15.66
CA MET A 297 -0.02 18.49 -15.08
C MET A 297 -0.15 19.99 -15.34
N ASN A 298 -0.05 20.81 -14.29
CA ASN A 298 -0.05 22.27 -14.41
C ASN A 298 1.31 22.80 -14.94
N ASP A 299 1.38 24.11 -15.19
CA ASP A 299 2.60 24.75 -15.72
C ASP A 299 3.82 24.67 -14.78
N ALA A 300 3.59 24.40 -13.49
CA ALA A 300 4.65 24.16 -12.51
C ALA A 300 5.14 22.70 -12.50
N GLY A 301 4.51 21.81 -13.29
CA GLY A 301 4.81 20.39 -13.29
C GLY A 301 4.24 19.64 -12.08
N GLU A 302 3.21 20.18 -11.48
CA GLU A 302 2.49 19.56 -10.38
C GLU A 302 1.16 18.99 -10.86
N PRO A 303 0.71 17.85 -10.30
CA PRO A 303 -0.59 17.29 -10.64
C PRO A 303 -1.72 18.19 -10.13
N ASP A 304 -2.71 18.43 -10.99
CA ASP A 304 -3.81 19.34 -10.75
C ASP A 304 -5.09 18.83 -11.42
N PHE A 305 -6.24 19.40 -11.08
CA PHE A 305 -7.50 19.10 -11.73
C PHE A 305 -8.31 20.38 -11.98
N LYS A 306 -9.24 20.29 -12.91
CA LYS A 306 -10.22 21.36 -13.14
C LYS A 306 -11.57 20.80 -13.59
N VAL A 307 -12.64 21.43 -13.18
CA VAL A 307 -13.98 21.23 -13.69
C VAL A 307 -14.08 21.89 -15.07
N LEU A 308 -14.67 21.17 -16.05
CA LEU A 308 -14.83 21.61 -17.44
C LEU A 308 -16.20 22.25 -17.68
#